data_985c6fcdf359464e57cd12504abdb2a5
#
_entry.id   985c6fcdf359464e57cd12504abdb2a5
#
_cell.length_a   1.000
_cell.length_b   1.000
_cell.length_c   1.000
_cell.angle_alpha   90.00
_cell.angle_beta   90.00
_cell.angle_gamma   90.00
#
_symmetry.space_group_name_H-M   'P 1'
#
loop_
_entity.id
_entity.type
_entity.pdbx_description
1 polymer ?
#
loop_
_entity_poly.entity_id
_entity_poly.type
_entity_poly.pdbx_seq_one_letter_code
_entity_poly.pdbx_strand_id
1 'polypeptide(L)'
;MEPFIHLHVHTQYSLLDGQASIDALIDKASKDGMRAIAVTDHGVMFGIKEFFNKVNKKNSKPQGVIKDSEKALKPLLAKSDPTAEEQQQITELQEKIAEAKAAIFKPILGCECYCARHSRHSKLATQDDRSGWHLIVLAKNKNGYKNLIKMVSLSWTEGFYGRPRIDKELLEKYHEDLIVCSACLGGEIPQLILQGKQDKAEESVLWFKQLFGDDYYLEMQRHETHDPNADCTIYPHQVEVNKVLVELAHKH
;
A
#
# COMPACT_ATOMS: atom_id res chain seq x y z
N MET A 1 11.07 -9.11 17.01
CA MET A 1 11.13 -8.16 15.89
C MET A 1 9.69 -8.00 15.40
N GLU A 2 9.16 -6.78 15.36
CA GLU A 2 7.83 -6.52 14.79
C GLU A 2 7.80 -7.01 13.35
N PRO A 3 6.75 -7.71 12.91
CA PRO A 3 6.66 -8.20 11.54
C PRO A 3 6.56 -7.03 10.57
N PHE A 4 7.56 -6.86 9.73
CA PHE A 4 7.59 -5.84 8.69
C PHE A 4 6.64 -6.22 7.53
N ILE A 5 5.97 -5.22 6.95
CA ILE A 5 5.10 -5.39 5.77
C ILE A 5 5.48 -4.36 4.73
N HIS A 6 5.82 -4.79 3.52
CA HIS A 6 6.08 -3.89 2.41
C HIS A 6 4.77 -3.29 1.87
N LEU A 7 4.70 -1.96 1.85
CA LEU A 7 3.53 -1.19 1.37
C LEU A 7 3.73 -0.56 -0.01
N HIS A 8 4.96 -0.59 -0.54
CA HIS A 8 5.34 -0.03 -1.85
C HIS A 8 6.10 -1.11 -2.63
N VAL A 9 5.42 -1.82 -3.52
CA VAL A 9 5.94 -3.00 -4.21
C VAL A 9 5.46 -3.03 -5.66
N HIS A 10 6.40 -3.25 -6.58
CA HIS A 10 6.15 -3.39 -8.00
C HIS A 10 6.19 -4.84 -8.44
N THR A 11 5.19 -5.25 -9.23
CA THR A 11 5.12 -6.58 -9.83
C THR A 11 5.56 -6.53 -11.30
N GLN A 12 5.54 -7.68 -11.95
CA GLN A 12 5.74 -7.82 -13.40
C GLN A 12 4.81 -6.92 -14.25
N TYR A 13 3.78 -6.32 -13.66
CA TYR A 13 2.87 -5.38 -14.33
C TYR A 13 3.38 -3.93 -14.33
N SER A 14 4.44 -3.63 -13.57
CA SER A 14 5.26 -2.42 -13.73
C SER A 14 6.28 -2.66 -14.85
N LEU A 15 5.84 -2.57 -16.10
CA LEU A 15 6.49 -3.15 -17.30
C LEU A 15 7.95 -2.72 -17.52
N LEU A 16 8.38 -1.58 -16.98
CA LEU A 16 9.73 -1.05 -17.22
C LEU A 16 10.74 -1.50 -16.16
N ASP A 17 10.29 -1.81 -14.95
CA ASP A 17 11.15 -2.02 -13.78
C ASP A 17 10.68 -3.14 -12.83
N GLY A 18 9.44 -3.61 -12.96
CA GLY A 18 8.91 -4.69 -12.16
C GLY A 18 9.31 -6.07 -12.69
N GLN A 19 10.14 -6.79 -11.95
CA GLN A 19 10.60 -8.14 -12.34
C GLN A 19 9.86 -9.26 -11.62
N ALA A 20 9.36 -9.00 -10.41
CA ALA A 20 8.81 -10.05 -9.55
C ALA A 20 7.42 -10.48 -9.97
N SER A 21 7.22 -11.80 -10.15
CA SER A 21 5.87 -12.34 -10.33
C SER A 21 5.07 -12.27 -9.01
N ILE A 22 3.74 -12.18 -9.14
CA ILE A 22 2.84 -12.13 -7.98
C ILE A 22 3.00 -13.37 -7.08
N ASP A 23 3.18 -14.56 -7.64
CA ASP A 23 3.42 -15.78 -6.87
C ASP A 23 4.71 -15.68 -6.06
N ALA A 24 5.80 -15.28 -6.71
CA ALA A 24 7.10 -15.14 -6.05
C ALA A 24 7.06 -14.12 -4.90
N LEU A 25 6.34 -13.02 -5.05
CA LEU A 25 6.15 -12.00 -4.01
C LEU A 25 5.38 -12.56 -2.81
N ILE A 26 4.24 -13.23 -3.04
CA ILE A 26 3.43 -13.84 -1.97
C ILE A 26 4.24 -14.89 -1.22
N ASP A 27 4.97 -15.74 -1.95
CA ASP A 27 5.77 -16.80 -1.36
C ASP A 27 6.95 -16.25 -0.55
N LYS A 28 7.67 -15.25 -1.10
CA LYS A 28 8.80 -14.61 -0.41
C LYS A 28 8.33 -13.90 0.85
N ALA A 29 7.28 -13.08 0.77
CA ALA A 29 6.72 -12.38 1.92
C ALA A 29 6.29 -13.37 3.03
N SER A 30 5.65 -14.48 2.63
CA SER A 30 5.24 -15.52 3.59
C SER A 30 6.42 -16.24 4.24
N LYS A 31 7.47 -16.54 3.47
CA LYS A 31 8.71 -17.18 3.99
C LYS A 31 9.46 -16.27 4.94
N ASP A 32 9.42 -14.95 4.71
CA ASP A 32 10.03 -13.93 5.56
C ASP A 32 9.18 -13.62 6.82
N GLY A 33 8.07 -14.34 7.02
CA GLY A 33 7.19 -14.15 8.18
C GLY A 33 6.25 -12.95 8.07
N MET A 34 6.14 -12.31 6.91
CA MET A 34 5.18 -11.22 6.70
C MET A 34 3.75 -11.77 6.66
N ARG A 35 2.84 -11.05 7.28
CA ARG A 35 1.41 -11.40 7.31
C ARG A 35 0.59 -10.72 6.21
N ALA A 36 1.22 -9.83 5.44
CA ALA A 36 0.63 -9.07 4.36
C ALA A 36 1.71 -8.61 3.39
N ILE A 37 1.30 -8.18 2.21
CA ILE A 37 2.12 -7.40 1.27
C ILE A 37 1.20 -6.52 0.44
N ALA A 38 1.67 -5.35 0.03
CA ALA A 38 0.98 -4.52 -0.95
C ALA A 38 1.40 -4.84 -2.39
N VAL A 39 0.54 -4.51 -3.34
CA VAL A 39 0.87 -4.38 -4.76
C VAL A 39 0.51 -2.96 -5.17
N THR A 40 1.50 -2.22 -5.67
CA THR A 40 1.42 -0.79 -6.00
C THR A 40 2.12 -0.49 -7.33
N ASP A 41 1.69 -1.16 -8.41
CA ASP A 41 2.28 -0.99 -9.73
C ASP A 41 2.13 0.44 -10.26
N HIS A 42 3.05 0.88 -11.13
CA HIS A 42 3.13 2.22 -11.70
C HIS A 42 1.91 2.58 -12.56
N GLY A 43 1.02 3.41 -12.05
CA GLY A 43 -0.13 3.97 -12.77
C GLY A 43 -1.15 2.95 -13.26
N VAL A 44 -1.06 1.69 -12.82
CA VAL A 44 -1.94 0.60 -13.24
C VAL A 44 -2.39 -0.28 -12.08
N MET A 45 -3.48 -1.01 -12.30
CA MET A 45 -4.02 -2.00 -11.35
C MET A 45 -4.21 -3.38 -12.02
N PHE A 46 -3.43 -3.69 -13.06
CA PHE A 46 -3.61 -4.89 -13.87
C PHE A 46 -3.40 -6.19 -13.07
N GLY A 47 -2.41 -6.20 -12.16
CA GLY A 47 -2.10 -7.35 -11.30
C GLY A 47 -3.05 -7.57 -10.13
N ILE A 48 -3.88 -6.60 -9.77
CA ILE A 48 -4.67 -6.61 -8.53
C ILE A 48 -5.63 -7.80 -8.46
N LYS A 49 -6.33 -8.11 -9.56
CA LYS A 49 -7.26 -9.24 -9.58
C LYS A 49 -6.55 -10.58 -9.42
N GLU A 50 -5.43 -10.76 -10.10
CA GLU A 50 -4.58 -11.95 -9.98
C GLU A 50 -4.07 -12.08 -8.54
N PHE A 51 -3.50 -11.02 -8.00
CA PHE A 51 -2.97 -10.97 -6.63
C PHE A 51 -4.04 -11.34 -5.60
N PHE A 52 -5.21 -10.71 -5.65
CA PHE A 52 -6.32 -10.99 -4.75
C PHE A 52 -6.77 -12.46 -4.81
N ASN A 53 -6.91 -13.01 -6.01
CA ASN A 53 -7.33 -14.40 -6.19
C ASN A 53 -6.28 -15.39 -5.65
N LYS A 54 -4.99 -15.15 -5.88
CA LYS A 54 -3.90 -16.01 -5.38
C LYS A 54 -3.83 -15.98 -3.87
N VAL A 55 -3.96 -14.81 -3.24
CA VAL A 55 -4.03 -14.70 -1.78
C VAL A 55 -5.26 -15.40 -1.22
N ASN A 56 -6.44 -15.26 -1.84
CA ASN A 56 -7.64 -15.98 -1.42
C ASN A 56 -7.47 -17.51 -1.51
N LYS A 57 -6.83 -17.99 -2.58
CA LYS A 57 -6.51 -19.42 -2.72
C LYS A 57 -5.56 -19.89 -1.60
N LYS A 58 -4.52 -19.11 -1.26
CA LYS A 58 -3.62 -19.38 -0.14
C LYS A 58 -4.38 -19.45 1.19
N ASN A 59 -5.33 -18.53 1.40
CA ASN A 59 -6.12 -18.42 2.62
C ASN A 59 -7.27 -19.45 2.72
N SER A 60 -7.55 -20.22 1.69
CA SER A 60 -8.70 -21.15 1.67
C SER A 60 -8.69 -22.17 2.80
N LYS A 61 -7.51 -22.72 3.13
CA LYS A 61 -7.35 -23.69 4.22
C LYS A 61 -7.60 -23.07 5.61
N PRO A 62 -6.92 -22.00 6.03
CA PRO A 62 -7.18 -21.38 7.31
C PRO A 62 -8.61 -20.81 7.41
N GLN A 63 -9.18 -20.26 6.34
CA GLN A 63 -10.59 -19.82 6.31
C GLN A 63 -11.57 -20.98 6.52
N GLY A 64 -11.29 -22.15 5.96
CA GLY A 64 -12.06 -23.38 6.21
C GLY A 64 -12.03 -23.76 7.69
N VAL A 65 -10.85 -23.80 8.30
CA VAL A 65 -10.69 -24.10 9.74
C VAL A 65 -11.48 -23.12 10.60
N ILE A 66 -11.40 -21.81 10.32
CA ILE A 66 -12.16 -20.77 11.05
C ILE A 66 -13.66 -21.07 10.96
N LYS A 67 -14.17 -21.22 9.74
CA LYS A 67 -15.59 -21.44 9.48
C LYS A 67 -16.14 -22.69 10.18
N ASP A 68 -15.41 -23.80 10.11
CA ASP A 68 -15.84 -25.08 10.69
C ASP A 68 -15.77 -25.02 12.22
N SER A 69 -14.72 -24.42 12.76
CA SER A 69 -14.57 -24.22 14.22
C SER A 69 -15.61 -23.26 14.79
N GLU A 70 -15.90 -22.13 14.12
CA GLU A 70 -16.96 -21.19 14.53
C GLU A 70 -18.35 -21.86 14.49
N LYS A 71 -18.62 -22.72 13.48
CA LYS A 71 -19.86 -23.49 13.39
C LYS A 71 -19.98 -24.48 14.56
N ALA A 72 -18.90 -25.15 14.96
CA ALA A 72 -18.89 -26.07 16.10
C ALA A 72 -18.98 -25.34 17.45
N LEU A 73 -18.37 -24.17 17.55
CA LEU A 73 -18.32 -23.35 18.77
C LEU A 73 -19.69 -22.74 19.12
N LYS A 74 -20.46 -22.33 18.11
CA LYS A 74 -21.74 -21.62 18.29
C LYS A 74 -22.73 -22.32 19.21
N PRO A 75 -23.05 -23.65 19.04
CA PRO A 75 -24.00 -24.36 19.93
C PRO A 75 -23.44 -24.52 21.36
N LEU A 76 -22.13 -24.65 21.53
CA LEU A 76 -21.50 -24.79 22.86
C LEU A 76 -21.62 -23.49 23.66
N LEU A 77 -21.37 -22.35 23.03
CA LEU A 77 -21.51 -21.02 23.65
C LEU A 77 -22.97 -20.64 23.98
N ALA A 78 -23.94 -21.30 23.36
CA ALA A 78 -25.36 -21.06 23.65
C ALA A 78 -25.87 -21.78 24.90
N LYS A 79 -25.06 -22.64 25.51
CA LYS A 79 -25.43 -23.37 26.74
C LYS A 79 -25.24 -22.48 27.98
N SER A 80 -26.22 -22.51 28.87
CA SER A 80 -26.18 -21.75 30.14
C SER A 80 -25.23 -22.33 31.16
N ASP A 81 -24.99 -23.66 31.09
CA ASP A 81 -24.12 -24.38 32.04
C ASP A 81 -23.40 -25.52 31.28
N PRO A 82 -22.27 -25.18 30.60
CA PRO A 82 -21.49 -26.16 29.89
C PRO A 82 -20.73 -27.08 30.85
N THR A 83 -20.70 -28.38 30.57
CA THR A 83 -19.90 -29.35 31.31
C THR A 83 -18.40 -29.04 31.23
N ALA A 84 -17.57 -29.62 32.10
CA ALA A 84 -16.13 -29.46 32.06
C ALA A 84 -15.52 -29.89 30.72
N GLU A 85 -16.03 -30.97 30.12
CA GLU A 85 -15.62 -31.45 28.79
C GLU A 85 -15.99 -30.45 27.69
N GLU A 86 -17.18 -29.87 27.76
CA GLU A 86 -17.63 -28.83 26.80
C GLU A 86 -16.82 -27.53 26.94
N GLN A 87 -16.47 -27.16 28.18
CA GLN A 87 -15.62 -26.00 28.43
C GLN A 87 -14.20 -26.20 27.85
N GLN A 88 -13.64 -27.40 27.97
CA GLN A 88 -12.38 -27.75 27.33
C GLN A 88 -12.49 -27.66 25.79
N GLN A 89 -13.57 -28.20 25.22
CA GLN A 89 -13.83 -28.15 23.78
C GLN A 89 -13.99 -26.70 23.27
N ILE A 90 -14.64 -25.83 24.03
CA ILE A 90 -14.73 -24.38 23.73
C ILE A 90 -13.31 -23.79 23.62
N THR A 91 -12.47 -24.04 24.61
CA THR A 91 -11.08 -23.53 24.65
C THR A 91 -10.28 -24.02 23.44
N GLU A 92 -10.31 -25.32 23.14
CA GLU A 92 -9.62 -25.89 21.98
C GLU A 92 -10.09 -25.31 20.64
N LEU A 93 -11.41 -25.07 20.48
CA LEU A 93 -11.96 -24.44 19.27
C LEU A 93 -11.55 -22.97 19.14
N GLN A 94 -11.51 -22.24 20.26
CA GLN A 94 -11.06 -20.84 20.28
C GLN A 94 -9.56 -20.73 19.92
N GLU A 95 -8.73 -21.63 20.43
CA GLU A 95 -7.31 -21.71 20.09
C GLU A 95 -7.12 -22.01 18.60
N LYS A 96 -7.82 -23.01 18.04
CA LYS A 96 -7.80 -23.32 16.60
C LYS A 96 -8.21 -22.12 15.73
N ILE A 97 -9.24 -21.37 16.15
CA ILE A 97 -9.66 -20.15 15.46
C ILE A 97 -8.57 -19.08 15.52
N ALA A 98 -7.95 -18.89 16.67
CA ALA A 98 -6.87 -17.90 16.86
C ALA A 98 -5.64 -18.23 15.99
N GLU A 99 -5.20 -19.49 15.98
CA GLU A 99 -4.10 -19.96 15.13
C GLU A 99 -4.43 -19.80 13.64
N ALA A 100 -5.62 -20.19 13.22
CA ALA A 100 -6.06 -20.05 11.84
C ALA A 100 -6.16 -18.57 11.41
N LYS A 101 -6.65 -17.68 12.29
CA LYS A 101 -6.66 -16.23 12.05
C LYS A 101 -5.25 -15.66 11.93
N ALA A 102 -4.31 -16.14 12.75
CA ALA A 102 -2.90 -15.75 12.67
C ALA A 102 -2.23 -16.20 11.37
N ALA A 103 -2.72 -17.29 10.74
CA ALA A 103 -2.21 -17.80 9.47
C ALA A 103 -2.79 -17.10 8.22
N ILE A 104 -3.78 -16.22 8.37
CA ILE A 104 -4.36 -15.45 7.26
C ILE A 104 -3.34 -14.45 6.74
N PHE A 105 -3.06 -14.52 5.43
CA PHE A 105 -2.23 -13.54 4.72
C PHE A 105 -3.12 -12.45 4.11
N LYS A 106 -2.82 -11.17 4.38
CA LYS A 106 -3.65 -10.04 3.93
C LYS A 106 -3.13 -9.45 2.61
N PRO A 107 -3.94 -9.40 1.54
CA PRO A 107 -3.61 -8.62 0.36
C PRO A 107 -3.88 -7.13 0.63
N ILE A 108 -2.91 -6.26 0.36
CA ILE A 108 -3.07 -4.82 0.39
C ILE A 108 -3.08 -4.33 -1.05
N LEU A 109 -4.19 -3.72 -1.45
CA LEU A 109 -4.44 -3.32 -2.84
C LEU A 109 -4.14 -1.83 -3.00
N GLY A 110 -3.26 -1.49 -3.92
CA GLY A 110 -2.83 -0.13 -4.15
C GLY A 110 -2.40 0.16 -5.58
N CYS A 111 -1.90 1.35 -5.77
CA CYS A 111 -1.27 1.82 -7.01
C CYS A 111 -0.26 2.90 -6.67
N GLU A 112 0.91 2.90 -7.29
CA GLU A 112 1.76 4.06 -7.33
C GLU A 112 1.26 4.99 -8.45
N CYS A 113 0.49 6.00 -8.05
CA CYS A 113 -0.09 6.96 -8.98
C CYS A 113 0.94 8.02 -9.38
N TYR A 114 0.80 8.55 -10.59
CA TYR A 114 1.48 9.77 -11.02
C TYR A 114 0.55 10.96 -10.75
N CYS A 115 0.91 11.85 -9.83
CA CYS A 115 0.14 13.05 -9.51
C CYS A 115 0.67 14.23 -10.34
N ALA A 116 -0.18 14.80 -11.20
CA ALA A 116 0.17 15.95 -12.02
C ALA A 116 0.58 17.14 -11.13
N ARG A 117 1.62 17.86 -11.54
CA ARG A 117 2.11 19.04 -10.80
C ARG A 117 1.12 20.21 -10.82
N HIS A 118 0.23 20.24 -11.79
CA HIS A 118 -0.83 21.26 -11.94
C HIS A 118 -2.19 20.56 -12.08
N SER A 119 -2.60 20.27 -13.31
CA SER A 119 -3.85 19.59 -13.60
C SER A 119 -3.58 18.39 -14.51
N ARG A 120 -4.33 17.31 -14.32
CA ARG A 120 -4.28 16.14 -15.22
C ARG A 120 -4.61 16.48 -16.67
N HIS A 121 -5.34 17.57 -16.89
CA HIS A 121 -5.72 18.05 -18.22
C HIS A 121 -4.63 18.87 -18.91
N SER A 122 -3.61 19.35 -18.17
CA SER A 122 -2.49 20.10 -18.74
C SER A 122 -1.66 19.19 -19.66
N LYS A 123 -1.41 19.66 -20.88
CA LYS A 123 -0.63 18.95 -21.91
C LYS A 123 0.40 19.87 -22.53
N LEU A 124 0.97 20.76 -21.74
CA LEU A 124 2.11 21.58 -22.14
C LEU A 124 3.31 20.66 -22.43
N ALA A 125 4.12 21.00 -23.43
CA ALA A 125 5.24 20.16 -23.84
C ALA A 125 6.44 20.23 -22.88
N THR A 126 6.19 20.40 -21.57
CA THR A 126 7.19 20.44 -20.51
C THR A 126 7.42 19.05 -19.92
N GLN A 127 8.59 18.83 -19.34
CA GLN A 127 8.87 17.59 -18.60
C GLN A 127 7.91 17.44 -17.39
N ASP A 128 7.55 18.53 -16.76
CA ASP A 128 6.66 18.57 -15.60
C ASP A 128 5.26 18.04 -15.92
N ASP A 129 4.73 18.36 -17.11
CA ASP A 129 3.44 17.84 -17.54
C ASP A 129 3.51 16.38 -18.00
N ARG A 130 4.66 15.90 -18.46
CA ARG A 130 4.82 14.53 -18.98
C ARG A 130 5.03 13.48 -17.91
N SER A 131 5.44 13.85 -16.70
CA SER A 131 5.80 12.90 -15.64
C SER A 131 4.72 12.84 -14.53
N GLY A 132 4.66 13.81 -13.65
CA GLY A 132 3.91 13.77 -12.40
C GLY A 132 4.77 13.27 -11.22
N TRP A 133 4.35 13.60 -10.00
CA TRP A 133 4.93 13.12 -8.76
C TRP A 133 4.41 11.71 -8.45
N HIS A 134 5.28 10.85 -7.94
CA HIS A 134 4.86 9.55 -7.42
C HIS A 134 4.06 9.70 -6.13
N LEU A 135 3.00 8.92 -5.98
CA LEU A 135 2.14 8.90 -4.80
C LEU A 135 1.61 7.49 -4.59
N ILE A 136 1.88 6.91 -3.42
CA ILE A 136 1.32 5.61 -3.08
C ILE A 136 -0.09 5.79 -2.55
N VAL A 137 -1.03 5.08 -3.16
CA VAL A 137 -2.44 5.10 -2.77
C VAL A 137 -2.89 3.66 -2.51
N LEU A 138 -3.33 3.39 -1.27
CA LEU A 138 -3.78 2.08 -0.81
C LEU A 138 -5.26 2.13 -0.44
N ALA A 139 -5.99 1.07 -0.74
CA ALA A 139 -7.40 0.94 -0.38
C ALA A 139 -7.56 0.37 1.05
N LYS A 140 -8.24 1.10 1.95
CA LYS A 140 -8.58 0.62 3.30
C LYS A 140 -9.62 -0.49 3.29
N ASN A 141 -10.58 -0.38 2.39
CA ASN A 141 -11.74 -1.27 2.29
C ASN A 141 -12.30 -1.30 0.86
N LYS A 142 -13.47 -1.91 0.69
CA LYS A 142 -14.13 -2.05 -0.62
C LYS A 142 -14.53 -0.70 -1.24
N ASN A 143 -14.89 0.30 -0.43
CA ASN A 143 -15.21 1.64 -0.93
C ASN A 143 -13.95 2.33 -1.44
N GLY A 144 -12.87 2.35 -0.65
CA GLY A 144 -11.57 2.87 -1.09
C GLY A 144 -11.04 2.17 -2.35
N TYR A 145 -11.24 0.84 -2.47
CA TYR A 145 -10.89 0.13 -3.70
C TYR A 145 -11.66 0.63 -4.93
N LYS A 146 -12.96 0.93 -4.79
CA LYS A 146 -13.75 1.53 -5.88
C LYS A 146 -13.27 2.95 -6.22
N ASN A 147 -12.95 3.75 -5.22
CA ASN A 147 -12.40 5.10 -5.39
C ASN A 147 -11.05 5.04 -6.13
N LEU A 148 -10.16 4.14 -5.72
CA LEU A 148 -8.88 3.93 -6.38
C LEU A 148 -9.05 3.50 -7.86
N ILE A 149 -9.92 2.52 -8.16
CA ILE A 149 -10.25 2.13 -9.55
C ILE A 149 -10.70 3.35 -10.35
N LYS A 150 -11.58 4.18 -9.77
CA LYS A 150 -12.11 5.36 -10.47
C LYS A 150 -11.02 6.37 -10.78
N MET A 151 -10.14 6.67 -9.81
CA MET A 151 -9.01 7.58 -10.01
C MET A 151 -8.03 7.06 -11.06
N VAL A 152 -7.63 5.78 -10.96
CA VAL A 152 -6.71 5.16 -11.94
C VAL A 152 -7.34 5.13 -13.33
N SER A 153 -8.65 4.84 -13.46
CA SER A 153 -9.33 4.88 -14.76
C SER A 153 -9.35 6.29 -15.35
N LEU A 154 -9.63 7.32 -14.54
CA LEU A 154 -9.63 8.72 -15.00
C LEU A 154 -8.21 9.20 -15.33
N SER A 155 -7.17 8.71 -14.67
CA SER A 155 -5.79 9.03 -15.04
C SER A 155 -5.43 8.57 -16.46
N TRP A 156 -6.00 7.48 -16.93
CA TRP A 156 -5.82 6.97 -18.28
C TRP A 156 -6.70 7.69 -19.32
N THR A 157 -7.96 7.95 -18.99
CA THR A 157 -8.93 8.50 -19.95
C THR A 157 -8.84 10.02 -20.11
N GLU A 158 -8.50 10.73 -19.01
CA GLU A 158 -8.42 12.20 -19.00
C GLU A 158 -6.98 12.70 -18.80
N GLY A 159 -6.21 12.01 -17.94
CA GLY A 159 -4.90 12.47 -17.47
C GLY A 159 -3.70 11.97 -18.25
N PHE A 160 -3.87 11.14 -19.28
CA PHE A 160 -2.75 10.57 -20.01
C PHE A 160 -2.00 11.62 -20.83
N TYR A 161 -0.74 11.84 -20.49
CA TYR A 161 0.24 12.60 -21.27
C TYR A 161 1.65 12.14 -20.92
N GLY A 162 2.15 11.15 -21.66
CA GLY A 162 3.38 10.40 -21.33
C GLY A 162 3.20 9.41 -20.18
N ARG A 163 2.46 9.79 -19.14
CA ARG A 163 2.07 8.95 -18.00
C ARG A 163 0.58 9.14 -17.68
N PRO A 164 -0.10 8.13 -17.10
CA PRO A 164 -1.47 8.27 -16.61
C PRO A 164 -1.46 9.08 -15.29
N ARG A 165 -1.94 10.32 -15.32
CA ARG A 165 -1.83 11.24 -14.18
C ARG A 165 -3.17 11.46 -13.51
N ILE A 166 -3.18 11.29 -12.19
CA ILE A 166 -4.21 11.88 -11.32
C ILE A 166 -3.80 13.33 -10.98
N ASP A 167 -4.62 14.05 -10.26
CA ASP A 167 -4.31 15.36 -9.70
C ASP A 167 -5.01 15.59 -8.35
N LYS A 168 -4.75 16.74 -7.73
CA LYS A 168 -5.34 17.10 -6.43
C LYS A 168 -6.87 17.15 -6.47
N GLU A 169 -7.48 17.55 -7.59
CA GLU A 169 -8.94 17.51 -7.79
C GLU A 169 -9.52 16.11 -7.68
N LEU A 170 -8.88 15.10 -8.29
CA LEU A 170 -9.31 13.71 -8.16
C LEU A 170 -9.10 13.18 -6.74
N LEU A 171 -8.00 13.56 -6.09
CA LEU A 171 -7.75 13.20 -4.70
C LEU A 171 -8.84 13.78 -3.78
N GLU A 172 -9.17 15.07 -3.89
CA GLU A 172 -10.25 15.69 -3.12
C GLU A 172 -11.60 14.99 -3.33
N LYS A 173 -11.89 14.58 -4.56
CA LYS A 173 -13.16 13.94 -4.92
C LYS A 173 -13.30 12.50 -4.45
N TYR A 174 -12.19 11.75 -4.39
CA TYR A 174 -12.20 10.29 -4.16
C TYR A 174 -11.32 9.88 -2.97
N HIS A 175 -10.99 10.78 -2.04
CA HIS A 175 -10.08 10.52 -0.91
C HIS A 175 -10.60 9.50 0.11
N GLU A 176 -11.92 9.34 0.21
CA GLU A 176 -12.54 8.51 1.24
C GLU A 176 -12.03 7.06 1.20
N ASP A 177 -11.75 6.51 2.38
CA ASP A 177 -11.29 5.12 2.56
C ASP A 177 -9.98 4.78 1.85
N LEU A 178 -9.12 5.77 1.62
CA LEU A 178 -7.78 5.59 1.09
C LEU A 178 -6.72 5.91 2.15
N ILE A 179 -5.60 5.17 2.09
CA ILE A 179 -4.36 5.50 2.77
C ILE A 179 -3.39 6.00 1.73
N VAL A 180 -2.69 7.09 2.03
CA VAL A 180 -1.76 7.72 1.10
C VAL A 180 -0.38 7.86 1.73
N CYS A 181 0.68 7.51 0.96
CA CYS A 181 2.06 7.68 1.39
C CYS A 181 2.82 8.58 0.40
N SER A 182 3.80 9.33 0.91
CA SER A 182 4.58 10.31 0.14
C SER A 182 5.47 9.71 -0.96
N ALA A 183 5.47 8.41 -1.11
CA ALA A 183 6.20 7.60 -2.09
C ALA A 183 7.75 7.69 -1.96
N CYS A 184 8.46 7.32 -3.04
CA CYS A 184 9.91 7.28 -3.15
C CYS A 184 10.52 8.67 -3.42
N LEU A 185 11.79 8.72 -3.82
CA LEU A 185 12.44 9.97 -4.27
C LEU A 185 11.71 10.66 -5.44
N GLY A 186 10.86 9.96 -6.19
CA GLY A 186 9.99 10.52 -7.23
C GLY A 186 8.74 11.25 -6.71
N GLY A 187 8.48 11.22 -5.41
CA GLY A 187 7.34 11.90 -4.78
C GLY A 187 7.49 13.42 -4.69
N GLU A 188 6.38 14.14 -4.53
CA GLU A 188 6.34 15.61 -4.42
C GLU A 188 7.24 16.11 -3.28
N ILE A 189 7.05 15.58 -2.08
CA ILE A 189 7.77 16.03 -0.88
C ILE A 189 9.26 15.72 -0.95
N PRO A 190 9.71 14.48 -1.26
CA PRO A 190 11.12 14.19 -1.44
C PRO A 190 11.80 15.08 -2.49
N GLN A 191 11.14 15.34 -3.63
CA GLN A 191 11.69 16.19 -4.67
C GLN A 191 11.81 17.66 -4.24
N LEU A 192 10.85 18.18 -3.48
CA LEU A 192 10.93 19.54 -2.94
C LEU A 192 12.07 19.67 -1.92
N ILE A 193 12.29 18.65 -1.10
CA ILE A 193 13.40 18.59 -0.15
C ILE A 193 14.75 18.63 -0.89
N LEU A 194 14.96 17.75 -1.89
CA LEU A 194 16.18 17.70 -2.69
C LEU A 194 16.45 18.99 -3.48
N GLN A 195 15.39 19.76 -3.80
CA GLN A 195 15.51 21.08 -4.42
C GLN A 195 15.77 22.21 -3.42
N GLY A 196 15.92 21.91 -2.12
CA GLY A 196 16.09 22.94 -1.07
C GLY A 196 14.82 23.75 -0.77
N LYS A 197 13.64 23.29 -1.21
CA LYS A 197 12.35 23.98 -1.06
C LYS A 197 11.56 23.42 0.13
N GLN A 198 12.15 23.41 1.32
CA GLN A 198 11.56 22.78 2.50
C GLN A 198 10.22 23.39 2.90
N ASP A 199 10.05 24.72 2.79
CA ASP A 199 8.78 25.37 3.09
C ASP A 199 7.65 24.82 2.21
N LYS A 200 7.91 24.61 0.91
CA LYS A 200 6.93 24.01 -0.02
C LYS A 200 6.68 22.54 0.27
N ALA A 201 7.69 21.81 0.70
CA ALA A 201 7.52 20.44 1.14
C ALA A 201 6.58 20.36 2.35
N GLU A 202 6.74 21.25 3.32
CA GLU A 202 5.88 21.36 4.49
C GLU A 202 4.44 21.76 4.10
N GLU A 203 4.27 22.76 3.22
CA GLU A 203 2.94 23.12 2.69
C GLU A 203 2.22 21.91 2.05
N SER A 204 2.94 21.10 1.28
CA SER A 204 2.40 19.87 0.69
C SER A 204 2.03 18.83 1.75
N VAL A 205 2.86 18.62 2.77
CA VAL A 205 2.55 17.73 3.91
C VAL A 205 1.24 18.17 4.57
N LEU A 206 1.09 19.44 4.86
CA LEU A 206 -0.10 19.99 5.50
C LEU A 206 -1.35 19.82 4.63
N TRP A 207 -1.24 20.01 3.32
CA TRP A 207 -2.35 19.77 2.40
C TRP A 207 -2.82 18.31 2.42
N PHE A 208 -1.87 17.35 2.33
CA PHE A 208 -2.21 15.93 2.41
C PHE A 208 -2.76 15.54 3.78
N LYS A 209 -2.17 16.05 4.87
CA LYS A 209 -2.65 15.81 6.24
C LYS A 209 -4.07 16.37 6.45
N GLN A 210 -4.37 17.53 5.90
CA GLN A 210 -5.73 18.10 5.96
C GLN A 210 -6.75 17.23 5.22
N LEU A 211 -6.38 16.64 4.08
CA LEU A 211 -7.30 15.84 3.26
C LEU A 211 -7.49 14.42 3.81
N PHE A 212 -6.40 13.76 4.23
CA PHE A 212 -6.41 12.33 4.61
C PHE A 212 -6.34 12.09 6.13
N GLY A 213 -6.07 13.11 6.93
CA GLY A 213 -5.96 12.97 8.39
C GLY A 213 -4.89 11.96 8.79
N ASP A 214 -5.27 10.98 9.61
CA ASP A 214 -4.38 9.92 10.09
C ASP A 214 -4.10 8.81 9.05
N ASP A 215 -4.68 8.92 7.87
CA ASP A 215 -4.43 8.02 6.74
C ASP A 215 -3.36 8.56 5.77
N TYR A 216 -2.65 9.64 6.14
CA TYR A 216 -1.50 10.14 5.40
C TYR A 216 -0.19 9.79 6.12
N TYR A 217 0.79 9.27 5.36
CA TYR A 217 2.09 8.84 5.89
C TYR A 217 3.24 9.38 5.07
N LEU A 218 4.31 9.80 5.76
CA LEU A 218 5.59 10.10 5.14
C LEU A 218 6.40 8.81 5.01
N GLU A 219 6.70 8.41 3.79
CA GLU A 219 7.38 7.16 3.47
C GLU A 219 8.89 7.33 3.49
N MET A 220 9.56 6.52 4.28
CA MET A 220 11.03 6.43 4.29
C MET A 220 11.49 5.17 3.56
N GLN A 221 12.44 5.33 2.66
CA GLN A 221 13.08 4.21 1.97
C GLN A 221 14.58 4.17 2.27
N ARG A 222 15.15 2.96 2.24
CA ARG A 222 16.59 2.71 2.40
C ARG A 222 17.02 1.61 1.43
N HIS A 223 17.72 2.00 0.38
CA HIS A 223 18.27 1.08 -0.63
C HIS A 223 19.80 1.14 -0.61
N GLU A 224 20.38 0.90 0.56
CA GLU A 224 21.83 0.78 0.68
C GLU A 224 22.32 -0.47 -0.06
N THR A 225 23.34 -0.30 -0.88
CA THR A 225 23.97 -1.41 -1.60
C THR A 225 25.47 -1.35 -1.47
N HIS A 226 26.07 -2.52 -1.38
CA HIS A 226 27.52 -2.72 -1.39
C HIS A 226 27.99 -3.38 -2.70
N ASP A 227 27.07 -3.61 -3.66
CA ASP A 227 27.42 -4.11 -4.98
C ASP A 227 28.11 -3.00 -5.79
N PRO A 228 29.37 -3.18 -6.23
CA PRO A 228 30.12 -2.18 -6.99
C PRO A 228 29.51 -1.87 -8.36
N ASN A 229 28.62 -2.72 -8.86
CA ASN A 229 27.92 -2.52 -10.14
C ASN A 229 26.55 -1.87 -9.99
N ALA A 230 26.08 -1.65 -8.76
CA ALA A 230 24.80 -0.99 -8.52
C ALA A 230 24.92 0.52 -8.50
N ASP A 231 23.82 1.22 -8.78
CA ASP A 231 23.74 2.67 -8.64
C ASP A 231 23.77 3.07 -7.16
N CYS A 232 24.92 3.61 -6.72
CA CYS A 232 25.13 4.07 -5.36
C CYS A 232 24.63 5.50 -5.11
N THR A 233 24.05 6.19 -6.10
CA THR A 233 23.61 7.60 -5.97
C THR A 233 22.29 7.76 -5.24
N ILE A 234 21.47 6.72 -5.21
CA ILE A 234 20.12 6.72 -4.63
C ILE A 234 20.14 6.83 -3.10
N TYR A 235 20.95 6.00 -2.45
CA TYR A 235 20.97 5.92 -0.99
C TYR A 235 21.38 7.22 -0.28
N PRO A 236 22.41 7.99 -0.70
CA PRO A 236 22.70 9.29 -0.11
C PRO A 236 21.53 10.27 -0.15
N HIS A 237 20.78 10.33 -1.26
CA HIS A 237 19.59 11.17 -1.38
C HIS A 237 18.47 10.69 -0.43
N GLN A 238 18.29 9.38 -0.28
CA GLN A 238 17.33 8.83 0.69
C GLN A 238 17.71 9.19 2.12
N VAL A 239 18.99 9.15 2.49
CA VAL A 239 19.46 9.55 3.81
C VAL A 239 19.18 11.02 4.10
N GLU A 240 19.43 11.91 3.12
CA GLU A 240 19.14 13.34 3.21
C GLU A 240 17.62 13.58 3.40
N VAL A 241 16.82 13.03 2.51
CA VAL A 241 15.36 13.17 2.52
C VAL A 241 14.74 12.61 3.81
N ASN A 242 15.17 11.42 4.24
CA ASN A 242 14.63 10.77 5.43
C ASN A 242 14.81 11.59 6.71
N LYS A 243 15.91 12.36 6.84
CA LYS A 243 16.11 13.27 7.99
C LYS A 243 14.99 14.31 8.07
N VAL A 244 14.70 14.96 6.95
CA VAL A 244 13.65 16.00 6.88
C VAL A 244 12.25 15.39 7.03
N LEU A 245 12.01 14.21 6.44
CA LEU A 245 10.72 13.51 6.61
C LEU A 245 10.42 13.19 8.08
N VAL A 246 11.43 12.75 8.85
CA VAL A 246 11.27 12.48 10.29
C VAL A 246 10.96 13.77 11.05
N GLU A 247 11.64 14.87 10.75
CA GLU A 247 11.37 16.18 11.37
C GLU A 247 9.94 16.65 11.08
N LEU A 248 9.50 16.56 9.82
CA LEU A 248 8.12 16.91 9.42
C LEU A 248 7.07 16.02 10.07
N ALA A 249 7.34 14.70 10.18
CA ALA A 249 6.43 13.75 10.82
C ALA A 249 6.25 13.98 12.32
N HIS A 250 7.29 14.47 13.00
CA HIS A 250 7.20 14.84 14.43
C HIS A 250 6.54 16.21 14.65
N LYS A 251 6.62 17.09 13.66
CA LYS A 251 6.06 18.44 13.74
C LYS A 251 4.54 18.47 13.49
N HIS A 252 4.03 17.55 12.66
CA HIS A 252 2.65 17.52 12.16
C HIS A 252 1.96 16.17 12.35
#